data_3abdb441b2c4e17854804852fa09387f
#
_entry.id   3abdb441b2c4e17854804852fa09387f
#
_cell.length_a   1.000
_cell.length_b   1.000
_cell.length_c   1.000
_cell.angle_alpha   90.00
_cell.angle_beta   90.00
_cell.angle_gamma   90.00
#
_symmetry.space_group_name_H-M   'P 1'
#
loop_
_entity.id
_entity.type
_entity.pdbx_description
1 polymer ?
#
loop_
_entity_poly.entity_id
_entity_poly.type
_entity_poly.pdbx_seq_one_letter_code
_entity_poly.pdbx_strand_id
1 'polypeptide(L)'
;VFLMLHNLSLSGPEKLNFSHAELEVKTIGGNSFISHQLMPHPFHMTVPFSINGDPENFLTLYIQSSSGGLYDCDVHELNVDLQRDTKFHLTTQASTIVHKATRNKGAHQRLNFKVKENSYFEYLPDPVILMAGSKYRGNVELELSRGSKAIISDSFITHDPQAENQTFIECLNE
;
A
#
# COMPACT_ATOMS: atom_id res chain seq x y z
N VAL A 1 23.70 49.38 -19.96
CA VAL A 1 23.94 48.22 -19.08
C VAL A 1 22.57 47.74 -18.60
N PHE A 2 22.01 46.70 -19.24
CA PHE A 2 20.74 46.07 -18.84
C PHE A 2 21.10 44.92 -17.88
N LEU A 3 20.73 45.02 -16.60
CA LEU A 3 20.77 43.93 -15.65
C LEU A 3 19.55 43.05 -15.90
N MET A 4 19.73 41.83 -16.47
CA MET A 4 18.75 40.78 -16.42
C MET A 4 18.74 40.21 -15.01
N LEU A 5 17.71 40.57 -14.23
CA LEU A 5 17.35 39.85 -13.00
C LEU A 5 16.79 38.48 -13.39
N HIS A 6 17.60 37.44 -13.23
CA HIS A 6 17.11 36.06 -13.23
C HIS A 6 16.19 35.91 -12.04
N ASN A 7 14.90 35.73 -12.32
CA ASN A 7 13.94 35.23 -11.33
C ASN A 7 14.36 33.85 -10.89
N LEU A 8 15.08 33.74 -9.77
CA LEU A 8 15.20 32.54 -8.98
C LEU A 8 13.83 32.31 -8.35
N SER A 9 13.02 31.50 -8.99
CA SER A 9 11.84 30.91 -8.37
C SER A 9 12.32 30.07 -7.17
N LEU A 10 12.22 30.64 -5.97
CA LEU A 10 12.30 29.87 -4.73
C LEU A 10 11.07 28.99 -4.67
N SER A 11 11.19 27.77 -5.20
CA SER A 11 10.22 26.72 -4.94
C SER A 11 10.23 26.47 -3.43
N GLY A 12 9.15 26.84 -2.75
CA GLY A 12 8.93 26.47 -1.35
C GLY A 12 9.00 24.94 -1.17
N PRO A 13 9.09 24.42 0.07
CA PRO A 13 9.17 22.98 0.29
C PRO A 13 8.01 22.31 -0.42
N GLU A 14 8.34 21.46 -1.41
CA GLU A 14 7.34 20.71 -2.17
C GLU A 14 6.55 19.83 -1.21
N LYS A 15 5.24 20.05 -1.16
CA LYS A 15 4.34 19.33 -0.28
C LYS A 15 4.18 17.89 -0.77
N LEU A 16 4.56 16.92 0.07
CA LEU A 16 4.22 15.52 -0.14
C LEU A 16 2.71 15.33 0.11
N ASN A 17 2.08 14.49 -0.70
CA ASN A 17 0.68 14.10 -0.52
C ASN A 17 0.66 12.86 0.39
N PHE A 18 0.59 13.07 1.68
CA PHE A 18 0.61 12.01 2.67
C PHE A 18 -0.80 11.55 2.99
N SER A 19 -1.04 10.23 2.90
CA SER A 19 -2.26 9.57 3.31
C SER A 19 -1.94 8.37 4.20
N HIS A 20 -2.59 8.28 5.35
CA HIS A 20 -2.33 7.27 6.36
C HIS A 20 -3.62 6.53 6.71
N ALA A 21 -3.61 5.20 6.57
CA ALA A 21 -4.72 4.32 6.90
C ALA A 21 -4.35 3.37 8.04
N GLU A 22 -5.36 2.99 8.85
CA GLU A 22 -5.19 2.07 9.97
C GLU A 22 -6.29 1.01 10.02
N LEU A 23 -5.90 -0.20 10.38
CA LEU A 23 -6.80 -1.32 10.68
C LEU A 23 -6.36 -2.02 11.97
N GLU A 24 -7.32 -2.32 12.84
CA GLU A 24 -7.13 -3.26 13.93
C GLU A 24 -8.07 -4.44 13.78
N VAL A 25 -7.54 -5.66 13.89
CA VAL A 25 -8.30 -6.91 13.80
C VAL A 25 -8.30 -7.61 15.15
N LYS A 26 -9.48 -8.01 15.62
CA LYS A 26 -9.68 -8.77 16.88
C LYS A 26 -10.43 -10.06 16.63
N THR A 27 -10.41 -10.95 17.61
CA THR A 27 -11.14 -12.21 17.60
C THR A 27 -12.07 -12.29 18.80
N ILE A 28 -13.31 -12.73 18.57
CA ILE A 28 -14.27 -13.11 19.62
C ILE A 28 -14.87 -14.45 19.22
N GLY A 29 -14.79 -15.44 20.13
CA GLY A 29 -15.35 -16.78 19.89
C GLY A 29 -14.79 -17.48 18.66
N GLY A 30 -13.51 -17.22 18.31
CA GLY A 30 -12.84 -17.80 17.14
C GLY A 30 -13.13 -17.09 15.81
N ASN A 31 -13.94 -16.03 15.81
CA ASN A 31 -14.24 -15.25 14.61
C ASN A 31 -13.48 -13.92 14.65
N SER A 32 -12.69 -13.65 13.61
CA SER A 32 -11.98 -12.38 13.45
C SER A 32 -12.91 -11.29 12.90
N PHE A 33 -12.70 -10.06 13.31
CA PHE A 33 -13.45 -8.89 12.84
C PHE A 33 -12.60 -7.61 12.92
N ILE A 34 -12.95 -6.59 12.14
CA ILE A 34 -12.30 -5.27 12.21
C ILE A 34 -12.83 -4.52 13.43
N SER A 35 -11.97 -4.26 14.40
CA SER A 35 -12.31 -3.54 15.65
C SER A 35 -12.05 -2.04 15.55
N HIS A 36 -11.16 -1.61 14.68
CA HIS A 36 -10.86 -0.21 14.39
C HIS A 36 -10.49 -0.05 12.92
N GLN A 37 -10.92 1.06 12.33
CA GLN A 37 -10.52 1.45 10.98
C GLN A 37 -10.39 2.97 10.86
N LEU A 38 -9.36 3.40 10.16
CA LEU A 38 -9.18 4.77 9.66
C LEU A 38 -8.82 4.66 8.18
N MET A 39 -9.72 5.06 7.28
CA MET A 39 -9.56 4.93 5.83
C MET A 39 -9.80 6.26 5.13
N PRO A 40 -8.89 7.25 5.28
CA PRO A 40 -9.03 8.53 4.57
C PRO A 40 -8.76 8.34 3.08
N HIS A 41 -9.22 9.27 2.27
CA HIS A 41 -8.87 9.32 0.85
C HIS A 41 -7.33 9.25 0.65
N PRO A 42 -6.84 8.45 -0.30
CA PRO A 42 -7.57 7.68 -1.30
C PRO A 42 -7.95 6.25 -0.89
N PHE A 43 -7.65 5.84 0.35
CA PHE A 43 -7.97 4.49 0.82
C PHE A 43 -9.46 4.27 0.93
N HIS A 44 -9.88 3.09 0.53
CA HIS A 44 -11.22 2.58 0.70
C HIS A 44 -11.14 1.08 0.98
N MET A 45 -12.17 0.51 1.61
CA MET A 45 -12.23 -0.91 1.89
C MET A 45 -13.63 -1.46 1.62
N THR A 46 -13.70 -2.73 1.25
CA THR A 46 -14.97 -3.44 1.13
C THR A 46 -15.52 -3.78 2.52
N VAL A 47 -16.74 -4.30 2.57
CA VAL A 47 -17.24 -4.95 3.77
C VAL A 47 -16.42 -6.23 3.99
N PRO A 48 -15.82 -6.45 5.18
CA PRO A 48 -15.11 -7.69 5.48
C PRO A 48 -16.03 -8.90 5.41
N PHE A 49 -15.51 -10.04 4.98
CA PHE A 49 -16.29 -11.29 4.88
C PHE A 49 -15.40 -12.51 5.17
N SER A 50 -16.01 -13.64 5.42
CA SER A 50 -15.35 -14.95 5.47
C SER A 50 -15.86 -15.84 4.33
N ILE A 51 -14.96 -16.61 3.73
CA ILE A 51 -15.32 -17.52 2.64
C ILE A 51 -15.99 -18.76 3.24
N ASN A 52 -17.24 -19.05 2.82
CA ASN A 52 -17.97 -20.23 3.26
C ASN A 52 -17.19 -21.51 2.93
N GLY A 53 -17.00 -22.36 3.93
CA GLY A 53 -16.27 -23.63 3.79
C GLY A 53 -14.75 -23.51 3.94
N ASP A 54 -14.22 -22.33 4.21
CA ASP A 54 -12.84 -22.16 4.62
C ASP A 54 -12.62 -22.77 6.03
N PRO A 55 -11.85 -23.88 6.16
CA PRO A 55 -11.61 -24.53 7.43
C PRO A 55 -10.85 -23.65 8.42
N GLU A 56 -10.10 -22.69 7.93
CA GLU A 56 -9.32 -21.76 8.74
C GLU A 56 -10.12 -20.52 9.15
N ASN A 57 -11.24 -20.27 8.49
CA ASN A 57 -12.16 -19.15 8.77
C ASN A 57 -11.46 -17.78 8.78
N PHE A 58 -10.72 -17.48 7.71
CA PHE A 58 -10.07 -16.19 7.55
C PHE A 58 -11.11 -15.06 7.38
N LEU A 59 -10.91 -13.98 8.11
CA LEU A 59 -11.55 -12.71 7.76
C LEU A 59 -10.85 -12.15 6.52
N THR A 60 -11.60 -11.95 5.46
CA THR A 60 -11.07 -11.43 4.17
C THR A 60 -11.47 -9.98 3.97
N LEU A 61 -10.53 -9.16 3.54
CA LEU A 61 -10.75 -7.75 3.23
C LEU A 61 -10.04 -7.35 1.95
N TYR A 62 -10.75 -6.62 1.08
CA TYR A 62 -10.17 -5.94 -0.07
C TYR A 62 -9.94 -4.47 0.23
N ILE A 63 -8.70 -4.01 0.07
CA ILE A 63 -8.39 -2.57 0.04
C ILE A 63 -8.50 -2.08 -1.40
N GLN A 64 -9.08 -0.92 -1.56
CA GLN A 64 -9.27 -0.22 -2.80
C GLN A 64 -8.60 1.15 -2.72
N SER A 65 -8.27 1.72 -3.87
CA SER A 65 -7.93 3.13 -3.97
C SER A 65 -9.00 3.86 -4.78
N SER A 66 -9.49 4.97 -4.26
CA SER A 66 -10.40 5.85 -4.98
C SER A 66 -9.66 6.83 -5.90
N SER A 67 -8.32 6.80 -5.91
CA SER A 67 -7.49 7.50 -6.90
C SER A 67 -7.17 6.59 -8.08
N GLY A 68 -6.71 7.16 -9.19
CA GLY A 68 -6.25 6.41 -10.37
C GLY A 68 -4.89 5.72 -10.21
N GLY A 69 -4.36 5.62 -9.00
CA GLY A 69 -3.05 5.04 -8.67
C GLY A 69 -2.20 5.96 -7.79
N LEU A 70 -0.90 5.73 -7.79
CA LEU A 70 0.11 6.52 -7.09
C LEU A 70 0.73 7.53 -8.05
N TYR A 71 0.74 8.79 -7.67
CA TYR A 71 1.32 9.88 -8.42
C TYR A 71 2.65 10.36 -7.80
N ASP A 72 3.38 11.15 -8.54
CA ASP A 72 4.63 11.75 -8.08
C ASP A 72 4.41 12.60 -6.81
N CYS A 73 5.21 12.38 -5.77
CA CYS A 73 5.09 12.94 -4.42
C CYS A 73 4.01 12.30 -3.51
N ASP A 74 3.29 11.27 -3.94
CA ASP A 74 2.38 10.56 -3.05
C ASP A 74 3.15 9.70 -2.05
N VAL A 75 2.68 9.71 -0.81
CA VAL A 75 3.15 8.82 0.26
C VAL A 75 1.91 8.16 0.88
N HIS A 76 1.72 6.89 0.59
CA HIS A 76 0.64 6.09 1.17
C HIS A 76 1.19 5.19 2.26
N GLU A 77 0.63 5.30 3.46
CA GLU A 77 0.97 4.47 4.60
C GLU A 77 -0.24 3.67 5.08
N LEU A 78 -0.03 2.38 5.31
CA LEU A 78 -1.06 1.48 5.86
C LEU A 78 -0.49 0.74 7.06
N ASN A 79 -1.13 0.91 8.21
CA ASN A 79 -0.83 0.19 9.43
C ASN A 79 -1.91 -0.85 9.70
N VAL A 80 -1.50 -2.09 9.96
CA VAL A 80 -2.42 -3.19 10.31
C VAL A 80 -1.93 -3.86 11.58
N ASP A 81 -2.76 -3.83 12.63
CA ASP A 81 -2.49 -4.46 13.92
C ASP A 81 -3.43 -5.65 14.13
N LEU A 82 -2.90 -6.87 14.07
CA LEU A 82 -3.63 -8.09 14.38
C LEU A 82 -3.44 -8.42 15.86
N GLN A 83 -4.54 -8.43 16.60
CA GLN A 83 -4.56 -8.88 17.97
C GLN A 83 -4.46 -10.42 18.04
N ARG A 84 -4.27 -10.97 19.24
CA ARG A 84 -4.09 -12.41 19.47
C ARG A 84 -5.16 -13.27 18.80
N ASP A 85 -4.73 -14.44 18.34
CA ASP A 85 -5.60 -15.50 17.80
C ASP A 85 -6.44 -15.09 16.58
N THR A 86 -6.04 -14.02 15.87
CA THR A 86 -6.72 -13.55 14.66
C THR A 86 -6.26 -14.31 13.42
N LYS A 87 -7.16 -14.45 12.45
CA LYS A 87 -6.86 -14.94 11.10
C LYS A 87 -7.37 -13.92 10.08
N PHE A 88 -6.48 -13.34 9.33
CA PHE A 88 -6.80 -12.23 8.45
C PHE A 88 -6.10 -12.33 7.10
N HIS A 89 -6.90 -12.27 6.05
CA HIS A 89 -6.47 -12.18 4.67
C HIS A 89 -6.75 -10.78 4.14
N LEU A 90 -5.70 -10.06 3.77
CA LEU A 90 -5.74 -8.73 3.22
C LEU A 90 -5.23 -8.75 1.79
N THR A 91 -5.99 -8.20 0.88
CA THR A 91 -5.62 -8.11 -0.53
C THR A 91 -6.07 -6.77 -1.14
N THR A 92 -5.73 -6.51 -2.38
CA THR A 92 -6.22 -5.35 -3.13
C THR A 92 -7.31 -5.78 -4.11
N GLN A 93 -8.20 -4.87 -4.48
CA GLN A 93 -9.23 -5.17 -5.48
C GLN A 93 -8.67 -5.16 -6.91
N ALA A 94 -7.59 -4.41 -7.13
CA ALA A 94 -6.95 -4.25 -8.43
C ALA A 94 -5.48 -3.85 -8.23
N SER A 95 -4.71 -4.01 -9.29
CA SER A 95 -3.32 -3.57 -9.36
C SER A 95 -3.17 -2.08 -9.09
N THR A 96 -2.14 -1.72 -8.32
CA THR A 96 -1.79 -0.33 -8.06
C THR A 96 -0.95 0.23 -9.20
N ILE A 97 -1.45 1.23 -9.91
CA ILE A 97 -0.71 1.90 -10.99
C ILE A 97 0.21 2.95 -10.40
N VAL A 98 1.48 2.95 -10.78
CA VAL A 98 2.44 4.02 -10.44
C VAL A 98 2.69 4.86 -11.68
N HIS A 99 2.26 6.11 -11.64
CA HIS A 99 2.36 7.05 -12.73
C HIS A 99 3.76 7.65 -12.88
N LYS A 100 4.01 8.26 -14.05
CA LYS A 100 5.28 8.93 -14.37
C LYS A 100 5.65 9.96 -13.30
N ALA A 101 6.91 9.96 -12.87
CA ALA A 101 7.47 10.91 -11.93
C ALA A 101 7.81 12.24 -12.61
N THR A 102 6.84 13.13 -12.72
CA THR A 102 6.97 14.42 -13.44
C THR A 102 7.89 15.41 -12.75
N ARG A 103 8.02 15.32 -11.42
CA ARG A 103 8.93 16.14 -10.58
C ARG A 103 10.15 15.36 -10.11
N ASN A 104 10.29 14.12 -10.58
CA ASN A 104 11.42 13.24 -10.29
C ASN A 104 11.57 12.86 -8.80
N LYS A 105 10.48 12.89 -8.00
CA LYS A 105 10.47 12.53 -6.57
C LYS A 105 10.07 11.08 -6.37
N GLY A 106 9.07 10.62 -7.14
CA GLY A 106 8.51 9.27 -7.04
C GLY A 106 7.35 9.18 -6.06
N ALA A 107 6.74 8.00 -6.05
CA ALA A 107 5.67 7.62 -5.14
C ALA A 107 6.20 6.62 -4.11
N HIS A 108 5.70 6.72 -2.88
CA HIS A 108 6.11 5.87 -1.77
C HIS A 108 4.90 5.13 -1.19
N GLN A 109 5.08 3.84 -0.93
CA GLN A 109 4.12 3.03 -0.19
C GLN A 109 4.81 2.43 1.04
N ARG A 110 4.21 2.59 2.22
CA ARG A 110 4.69 2.06 3.48
C ARG A 110 3.64 1.15 4.07
N LEU A 111 4.00 -0.07 4.40
CA LEU A 111 3.12 -1.09 4.94
C LEU A 111 3.71 -1.58 6.25
N ASN A 112 3.00 -1.34 7.35
CA ASN A 112 3.46 -1.71 8.70
C ASN A 112 2.49 -2.74 9.28
N PHE A 113 2.95 -3.96 9.48
CA PHE A 113 2.15 -5.08 9.94
C PHE A 113 2.63 -5.57 11.30
N LYS A 114 1.72 -5.56 12.30
CA LYS A 114 1.95 -6.13 13.62
C LYS A 114 1.06 -7.34 13.82
N VAL A 115 1.66 -8.51 13.98
CA VAL A 115 0.95 -9.78 14.10
C VAL A 115 1.20 -10.35 15.48
N LYS A 116 0.20 -10.23 16.38
CA LYS A 116 0.30 -10.68 17.77
C LYS A 116 0.25 -12.22 17.84
N GLU A 117 0.41 -12.74 19.06
CA GLU A 117 0.59 -14.17 19.31
C GLU A 117 -0.51 -15.02 18.68
N ASN A 118 -0.12 -16.19 18.15
CA ASN A 118 -0.96 -17.22 17.54
C ASN A 118 -1.82 -16.74 16.36
N SER A 119 -1.59 -15.56 15.84
CA SER A 119 -2.33 -15.02 14.70
C SER A 119 -1.74 -15.50 13.38
N TYR A 120 -2.60 -15.52 12.35
CA TYR A 120 -2.18 -15.83 10.99
C TYR A 120 -2.60 -14.70 10.05
N PHE A 121 -1.63 -14.14 9.37
CA PHE A 121 -1.82 -13.01 8.46
C PHE A 121 -1.41 -13.36 7.03
N GLU A 122 -2.23 -13.01 6.08
CA GLU A 122 -1.91 -13.06 4.66
C GLU A 122 -2.07 -11.67 4.05
N TYR A 123 -1.02 -11.18 3.40
CA TYR A 123 -1.07 -10.00 2.55
C TYR A 123 -0.67 -10.38 1.13
N LEU A 124 -1.67 -10.53 0.26
CA LEU A 124 -1.52 -11.01 -1.11
C LEU A 124 -2.12 -9.99 -2.09
N PRO A 125 -1.48 -8.83 -2.28
CA PRO A 125 -1.98 -7.80 -3.19
C PRO A 125 -1.80 -8.19 -4.65
N ASP A 126 -2.60 -7.56 -5.53
CA ASP A 126 -2.34 -7.57 -6.96
C ASP A 126 -1.01 -6.86 -7.30
N PRO A 127 -0.38 -7.20 -8.43
CA PRO A 127 0.90 -6.59 -8.81
C PRO A 127 0.84 -5.07 -8.92
N VAL A 128 1.95 -4.40 -8.55
CA VAL A 128 2.14 -2.98 -8.85
C VAL A 128 2.47 -2.82 -10.33
N ILE A 129 1.77 -1.92 -11.03
CA ILE A 129 2.01 -1.60 -12.45
C ILE A 129 2.89 -0.36 -12.54
N LEU A 130 4.12 -0.53 -12.96
CA LEU A 130 5.08 0.57 -13.16
C LEU A 130 4.96 1.13 -14.57
N MET A 131 4.40 2.34 -14.69
CA MET A 131 4.31 3.04 -15.97
C MET A 131 5.66 3.57 -16.42
N ALA A 132 5.80 3.82 -17.73
CA ALA A 132 7.00 4.43 -18.28
C ALA A 132 7.36 5.74 -17.57
N GLY A 133 8.61 5.86 -17.12
CA GLY A 133 9.11 7.01 -16.38
C GLY A 133 8.63 7.12 -14.92
N SER A 134 8.04 6.07 -14.35
CA SER A 134 7.66 6.02 -12.94
C SER A 134 8.87 5.85 -12.02
N LYS A 135 8.74 6.32 -10.78
CA LYS A 135 9.61 6.01 -9.65
C LYS A 135 8.78 5.53 -8.49
N TYR A 136 9.14 4.40 -7.94
CA TYR A 136 8.41 3.76 -6.85
C TYR A 136 9.33 3.27 -5.75
N ARG A 137 8.92 3.49 -4.51
CA ARG A 137 9.55 2.89 -3.34
C ARG A 137 8.48 2.25 -2.47
N GLY A 138 8.56 0.92 -2.35
CA GLY A 138 7.81 0.11 -1.39
C GLY A 138 8.65 -0.17 -0.16
N ASN A 139 8.04 -0.12 1.02
CA ASN A 139 8.65 -0.55 2.27
C ASN A 139 7.63 -1.38 3.05
N VAL A 140 8.03 -2.56 3.51
CA VAL A 140 7.21 -3.46 4.32
C VAL A 140 7.91 -3.75 5.62
N GLU A 141 7.31 -3.30 6.73
CA GLU A 141 7.75 -3.66 8.08
C GLU A 141 6.80 -4.71 8.66
N LEU A 142 7.37 -5.83 9.13
CA LEU A 142 6.62 -6.94 9.70
C LEU A 142 7.14 -7.29 11.10
N GLU A 143 6.29 -7.10 12.11
CA GLU A 143 6.52 -7.54 13.48
C GLU A 143 5.73 -8.82 13.77
N LEU A 144 6.42 -9.94 14.04
CA LEU A 144 5.80 -11.23 14.40
C LEU A 144 6.00 -11.56 15.86
N SER A 145 4.90 -11.76 16.60
CA SER A 145 4.93 -12.27 17.96
C SER A 145 5.04 -13.80 17.98
N ARG A 146 5.30 -14.37 19.16
CA ARG A 146 5.45 -15.83 19.33
C ARG A 146 4.24 -16.62 18.80
N GLY A 147 4.51 -17.64 17.98
CA GLY A 147 3.50 -18.53 17.42
C GLY A 147 2.67 -17.93 16.30
N SER A 148 2.89 -16.66 15.94
CA SER A 148 2.24 -16.06 14.78
C SER A 148 2.89 -16.50 13.48
N LYS A 149 2.12 -16.38 12.38
CA LYS A 149 2.55 -16.71 11.03
C LYS A 149 2.11 -15.60 10.08
N ALA A 150 2.91 -15.34 9.05
CA ALA A 150 2.52 -14.45 7.97
C ALA A 150 2.96 -15.00 6.61
N ILE A 151 2.14 -14.72 5.60
CA ILE A 151 2.48 -14.87 4.18
C ILE A 151 2.33 -13.49 3.56
N ILE A 152 3.40 -13.00 2.94
CA ILE A 152 3.41 -11.71 2.23
C ILE A 152 3.91 -11.97 0.82
N SER A 153 3.18 -11.48 -0.16
CA SER A 153 3.65 -11.44 -1.55
C SER A 153 3.88 -9.99 -1.98
N ASP A 154 4.88 -9.81 -2.82
CA ASP A 154 5.16 -8.56 -3.50
C ASP A 154 5.51 -8.87 -4.95
N SER A 155 4.90 -8.12 -5.86
CA SER A 155 5.12 -8.32 -7.29
C SER A 155 4.88 -7.03 -8.06
N PHE A 156 5.55 -6.87 -9.17
CA PHE A 156 5.33 -5.75 -10.07
C PHE A 156 5.40 -6.18 -11.54
N ILE A 157 4.76 -5.40 -12.39
CA ILE A 157 4.86 -5.49 -13.85
C ILE A 157 5.16 -4.11 -14.42
N THR A 158 5.76 -4.08 -15.59
CA THR A 158 6.04 -2.83 -16.31
C THR A 158 5.02 -2.63 -17.41
N HIS A 159 4.65 -1.37 -17.68
CA HIS A 159 3.70 -1.04 -18.73
C HIS A 159 4.14 0.22 -19.48
N ASP A 160 4.28 0.07 -20.81
CA ASP A 160 4.56 1.15 -21.75
C ASP A 160 3.46 1.17 -22.82
N PRO A 161 2.36 1.93 -22.59
CA PRO A 161 1.19 1.90 -23.48
C PRO A 161 1.47 2.47 -24.88
N GLN A 162 2.55 3.22 -25.05
CA GLN A 162 2.93 3.82 -26.33
C GLN A 162 3.93 2.97 -27.12
N ALA A 163 4.41 1.87 -26.50
CA ALA A 163 5.40 0.97 -27.10
C ALA A 163 6.68 1.68 -27.61
N GLU A 164 7.08 2.73 -26.91
CA GLU A 164 8.30 3.52 -27.22
C GLU A 164 9.56 2.93 -26.59
N ASN A 165 9.48 1.70 -26.08
CA ASN A 165 10.54 1.01 -25.32
C ASN A 165 11.01 1.78 -24.08
N GLN A 166 10.12 2.57 -23.49
CA GLN A 166 10.37 3.26 -22.25
C GLN A 166 10.12 2.34 -21.06
N THR A 167 10.89 2.49 -20.00
CA THR A 167 10.77 1.72 -18.78
C THR A 167 10.58 2.66 -17.58
N PHE A 168 10.30 2.09 -16.39
CA PHE A 168 10.35 2.83 -15.15
C PHE A 168 11.79 3.34 -14.88
N ILE A 169 11.90 4.39 -14.06
CA ILE A 169 13.21 4.98 -13.67
C ILE A 169 13.76 4.27 -12.44
N GLU A 170 12.91 4.02 -11.44
CA GLU A 170 13.31 3.43 -10.16
C GLU A 170 12.19 2.56 -9.58
N CYS A 171 12.56 1.38 -9.08
CA CYS A 171 11.70 0.55 -8.25
C CYS A 171 12.57 -0.01 -7.11
N LEU A 172 12.25 0.37 -5.87
CA LEU A 172 12.93 -0.11 -4.66
C LEU A 172 11.88 -0.73 -3.75
N ASN A 173 12.12 -1.97 -3.31
CA ASN A 173 11.31 -2.67 -2.31
C ASN A 173 12.24 -3.09 -1.16
N GLU A 174 11.89 -2.69 0.07
CA GLU A 174 12.66 -2.88 1.32
C GLU A 174 11.81 -3.55 2.40
#